data_77a6b425e77dffec10ba6e60528bb050
#
_entry.id   77a6b425e77dffec10ba6e60528bb050
#
_cell.length_a   1.000
_cell.length_b   1.000
_cell.length_c   1.000
_cell.angle_alpha   90.00
_cell.angle_beta   90.00
_cell.angle_gamma   90.00
#
_symmetry.space_group_name_H-M   'P 1'
#
loop_
_entity.id
_entity.type
_entity.pdbx_description
1 polymer ?
#
loop_
_entity_poly.entity_id
_entity_poly.type
_entity_poly.pdbx_seq_one_letter_code
_entity_poly.pdbx_strand_id
1 'polypeptide(L)'
;MLRAEIIQRLQALQPAQLDIQDDSALHKGHAGNTGGGHFTITVKSSLFSGKSQIMRHRMVYECLQDLMPHRIHALSINALPTDESPA
;
A
#
# COMPACT_ATOMS: atom_id res chain seq x y z
N MET A 1 15.74 -4.04 1.22
CA MET A 1 15.27 -2.68 1.00
C MET A 1 13.77 -2.63 1.16
N LEU A 2 13.28 -1.56 1.77
CA LEU A 2 11.85 -1.50 2.16
C LEU A 2 10.89 -1.62 0.98
N ARG A 3 11.15 -0.93 -0.13
CA ARG A 3 10.29 -1.01 -1.30
C ARG A 3 10.16 -2.46 -1.80
N ALA A 4 11.29 -3.17 -1.85
CA ALA A 4 11.29 -4.56 -2.31
C ALA A 4 10.50 -5.46 -1.36
N GLU A 5 10.58 -5.21 -0.06
CA GLU A 5 9.82 -5.97 0.92
C GLU A 5 8.31 -5.72 0.76
N ILE A 6 7.93 -4.47 0.53
CA ILE A 6 6.52 -4.12 0.29
C ILE A 6 6.01 -4.86 -0.94
N ILE A 7 6.77 -4.82 -2.03
CA ILE A 7 6.39 -5.51 -3.27
C ILE A 7 6.22 -7.00 -3.01
N GLN A 8 7.18 -7.61 -2.30
CA GLN A 8 7.13 -9.04 -2.03
C GLN A 8 5.90 -9.43 -1.22
N ARG A 9 5.57 -8.65 -0.19
CA ARG A 9 4.42 -8.95 0.66
C ARG A 9 3.10 -8.80 -0.09
N LEU A 10 3.02 -7.83 -0.99
CA LEU A 10 1.81 -7.60 -1.76
C LEU A 10 1.56 -8.66 -2.84
N GLN A 11 2.55 -9.52 -3.11
CA GLN A 11 2.35 -10.64 -4.05
C GLN A 11 1.25 -11.60 -3.58
N ALA A 12 0.99 -11.65 -2.28
CA ALA A 12 -0.12 -12.45 -1.74
C ALA A 12 -1.47 -12.02 -2.31
N LEU A 13 -1.59 -10.78 -2.78
CA LEU A 13 -2.81 -10.25 -3.37
C LEU A 13 -2.92 -10.55 -4.88
N GLN A 14 -1.91 -11.20 -5.46
CA GLN A 14 -1.87 -11.53 -6.89
C GLN A 14 -2.14 -10.30 -7.76
N PRO A 15 -1.34 -9.23 -7.61
CA PRO A 15 -1.63 -7.97 -8.29
C PRO A 15 -1.47 -8.07 -9.79
N ALA A 16 -2.47 -7.58 -10.53
CA ALA A 16 -2.37 -7.41 -11.96
C ALA A 16 -1.57 -6.13 -12.28
N GLN A 17 -1.63 -5.17 -11.36
CA GLN A 17 -0.90 -3.93 -11.47
C GLN A 17 -0.54 -3.45 -10.08
N LEU A 18 0.69 -2.97 -9.92
CA LEU A 18 1.18 -2.50 -8.62
C LEU A 18 2.05 -1.28 -8.83
N ASP A 19 1.73 -0.19 -8.13
CA ASP A 19 2.52 1.01 -8.13
C ASP A 19 2.79 1.43 -6.70
N ILE A 20 4.02 1.77 -6.39
CA ILE A 20 4.44 2.21 -5.07
C ILE A 20 5.15 3.54 -5.21
N GLN A 21 4.57 4.57 -4.59
CA GLN A 21 5.15 5.89 -4.57
C GLN A 21 5.69 6.17 -3.18
N ASP A 22 6.95 6.53 -3.11
CA ASP A 22 7.60 6.88 -1.85
C ASP A 22 7.46 8.38 -1.65
N ASP A 23 6.64 8.76 -0.68
CA ASP A 23 6.34 10.16 -0.36
C ASP A 23 7.17 10.66 0.82
N SER A 24 8.14 9.89 1.29
CA SER A 24 8.90 10.22 2.49
C SER A 24 9.58 11.58 2.39
N ALA A 25 10.05 11.95 1.21
CA ALA A 25 10.74 13.21 1.01
C ALA A 25 9.83 14.42 1.23
N LEU A 26 8.53 14.28 1.06
CA LEU A 26 7.56 15.36 1.25
C LEU A 26 7.42 15.75 2.73
N HIS A 27 7.84 14.86 3.62
CA HIS A 27 7.71 15.07 5.08
C HIS A 27 9.07 15.30 5.74
N LYS A 28 10.11 15.38 4.95
CA LYS A 28 11.46 15.56 5.47
C LYS A 28 11.59 16.90 6.16
N GLY A 29 12.11 16.88 7.37
CA GLY A 29 12.30 18.09 8.16
C GLY A 29 11.09 18.53 8.99
N HIS A 30 9.96 17.84 8.87
CA HIS A 30 8.80 18.15 9.70
C HIS A 30 9.05 17.68 11.14
N ALA A 31 8.61 18.50 12.10
CA ALA A 31 8.66 18.13 13.49
C ALA A 31 7.84 16.86 13.71
N GLY A 32 8.37 15.91 14.46
CA GLY A 32 7.71 14.67 14.75
C GLY A 32 7.96 13.57 13.72
N ASN A 33 8.72 13.87 12.66
CA ASN A 33 9.13 12.84 11.73
C ASN A 33 10.18 11.95 12.39
N THR A 34 9.81 10.69 12.63
CA THR A 34 10.68 9.74 13.34
C THR A 34 11.46 8.84 12.40
N GLY A 35 11.45 9.15 11.11
CA GLY A 35 12.22 8.42 10.12
C GLY A 35 11.49 7.28 9.43
N GLY A 36 10.24 6.99 9.80
CA GLY A 36 9.43 5.98 9.12
C GLY A 36 9.03 6.44 7.72
N GLY A 37 8.86 5.51 6.78
CA GLY A 37 8.48 5.82 5.42
C GLY A 37 7.02 6.21 5.25
N HIS A 38 6.76 7.05 4.25
CA HIS A 38 5.41 7.42 3.84
C HIS A 38 5.22 6.95 2.40
N PHE A 39 4.21 6.13 2.17
CA PHE A 39 4.02 5.51 0.86
C PHE A 39 2.59 5.64 0.38
N THR A 40 2.45 5.78 -0.94
CA THR A 40 1.16 5.64 -1.62
C THR A 40 1.23 4.38 -2.47
N ILE A 41 0.34 3.44 -2.21
CA ILE A 41 0.31 2.16 -2.91
C ILE A 41 -0.97 2.07 -3.72
N THR A 42 -0.82 1.81 -5.03
CA THR A 42 -1.93 1.51 -5.90
C THR A 42 -1.80 0.06 -6.32
N VAL A 43 -2.79 -0.76 -5.97
CA VAL A 43 -2.77 -2.17 -6.31
C VAL A 43 -4.09 -2.55 -6.97
N LYS A 44 -3.99 -3.24 -8.10
CA LYS A 44 -5.14 -3.71 -8.86
C LYS A 44 -5.10 -5.23 -8.85
N SER A 45 -6.19 -5.84 -8.37
CA SER A 45 -6.24 -7.29 -8.19
C SER A 45 -7.67 -7.80 -8.34
N SER A 46 -7.81 -8.97 -8.98
CA SER A 46 -9.11 -9.64 -9.07
C SER A 46 -9.62 -10.08 -7.70
N LEU A 47 -8.74 -10.21 -6.71
CA LEU A 47 -9.15 -10.58 -5.35
C LEU A 47 -9.96 -9.50 -4.68
N PHE A 48 -9.94 -8.27 -5.19
CA PHE A 48 -10.74 -7.17 -4.65
C PHE A 48 -12.16 -7.14 -5.20
N SER A 49 -12.46 -7.96 -6.19
CA SER A 49 -13.77 -7.97 -6.83
C SER A 49 -14.84 -8.34 -5.80
N GLY A 50 -15.94 -7.57 -5.78
CA GLY A 50 -17.02 -7.81 -4.84
C GLY A 50 -16.76 -7.39 -3.41
N LYS A 51 -15.61 -6.80 -3.12
CA LYS A 51 -15.22 -6.37 -1.78
C LYS A 51 -15.48 -4.89 -1.60
N SER A 52 -15.90 -4.50 -0.38
CA SER A 52 -16.03 -3.09 -0.04
C SER A 52 -14.66 -2.40 -0.01
N GLN A 53 -14.66 -1.09 -0.08
CA GLN A 53 -13.42 -0.32 0.00
C GLN A 53 -12.69 -0.58 1.32
N ILE A 54 -13.43 -0.65 2.42
CA ILE A 54 -12.85 -0.94 3.74
C ILE A 54 -12.18 -2.31 3.74
N MET A 55 -12.85 -3.31 3.16
CA MET A 55 -12.28 -4.66 3.10
C MET A 55 -11.03 -4.72 2.25
N ARG A 56 -11.03 -4.01 1.10
CA ARG A 56 -9.85 -3.95 0.23
C ARG A 56 -8.65 -3.34 0.96
N HIS A 57 -8.87 -2.24 1.68
CA HIS A 57 -7.82 -1.60 2.47
C HIS A 57 -7.29 -2.53 3.54
N ARG A 58 -8.18 -3.26 4.21
CA ARG A 58 -7.78 -4.22 5.24
C ARG A 58 -6.90 -5.32 4.66
N MET A 59 -7.23 -5.80 3.47
CA MET A 59 -6.43 -6.82 2.81
C MET A 59 -5.00 -6.35 2.54
N VAL A 60 -4.85 -5.10 2.12
CA VAL A 60 -3.51 -4.52 1.90
C VAL A 60 -2.78 -4.35 3.23
N TYR A 61 -3.44 -3.81 4.26
CA TYR A 61 -2.84 -3.63 5.57
C TYR A 61 -2.36 -4.95 6.17
N GLU A 62 -3.12 -6.01 6.02
CA GLU A 62 -2.74 -7.31 6.56
C GLU A 62 -1.44 -7.82 5.95
N CYS A 63 -1.18 -7.49 4.70
CA CYS A 63 0.08 -7.86 4.05
C CYS A 63 1.28 -7.12 4.63
N LEU A 64 1.07 -5.92 5.15
CA LEU A 64 2.14 -5.01 5.54
C LEU A 64 2.21 -4.73 7.05
N GLN A 65 1.33 -5.35 7.84
CA GLN A 65 1.15 -4.98 9.25
C GLN A 65 2.43 -5.11 10.08
N ASP A 66 3.29 -6.06 9.76
CA ASP A 66 4.53 -6.26 10.52
C ASP A 66 5.61 -5.22 10.18
N LEU A 67 5.40 -4.44 9.14
CA LEU A 67 6.28 -3.33 8.79
C LEU A 67 5.84 -2.01 9.43
N MET A 68 4.61 -1.98 9.98
CA MET A 68 4.05 -0.78 10.59
C MET A 68 4.15 -0.86 12.10
N PRO A 69 4.27 0.25 12.79
CA PRO A 69 4.43 1.61 12.25
C PRO A 69 5.87 2.05 12.06
N HIS A 70 6.84 1.17 12.35
CA HIS A 70 8.25 1.58 12.44
C HIS A 70 8.88 1.79 11.07
N ARG A 71 8.79 0.81 10.17
CA ARG A 71 9.39 0.91 8.85
C ARG A 71 8.48 1.65 7.88
N ILE A 72 7.16 1.49 8.04
CA ILE A 72 6.16 2.29 7.32
C ILE A 72 5.42 3.10 8.37
N HIS A 73 5.55 4.43 8.31
CA HIS A 73 4.91 5.32 9.26
C HIS A 73 3.49 5.69 8.82
N ALA A 74 3.31 5.95 7.55
CA ALA A 74 2.01 6.33 6.99
C ALA A 74 1.82 5.66 5.63
N LEU A 75 0.59 5.31 5.32
CA LEU A 75 0.26 4.53 4.14
C LEU A 75 -1.05 5.01 3.53
N SER A 76 -1.01 5.41 2.27
CA SER A 76 -2.19 5.71 1.47
C SER A 76 -2.40 4.56 0.49
N ILE A 77 -3.63 4.07 0.39
CA ILE A 77 -3.93 2.87 -0.38
C ILE A 77 -5.02 3.15 -1.42
N ASN A 78 -4.75 2.76 -2.65
CA ASN A 78 -5.73 2.67 -3.72
C ASN A 78 -5.83 1.21 -4.13
N ALA A 79 -6.88 0.53 -3.69
CA ALA A 79 -7.09 -0.89 -3.97
C ALA A 79 -8.27 -1.04 -4.92
N LEU A 80 -7.99 -1.51 -6.13
CA LEU A 80 -8.95 -1.55 -7.22
C LEU A 80 -9.14 -2.96 -7.77
N PRO A 81 -10.39 -3.38 -8.05
CA PRO A 81 -10.60 -4.66 -8.72
C PRO A 81 -10.26 -4.54 -10.20
N THR A 82 -9.86 -5.67 -10.80
CA THR A 82 -9.50 -5.69 -12.22
C THR A 82 -10.71 -5.64 -13.15
N ASP A 83 -11.87 -6.02 -12.64
CA ASP A 83 -13.11 -6.05 -13.41
C ASP A 83 -13.84 -4.71 -13.38
N GLU A 84 -13.32 -3.73 -12.62
CA GLU A 84 -13.89 -2.40 -12.59
C GLU A 84 -13.32 -1.61 -13.74
N SER A 85 -14.22 -1.25 -14.65
CA SER A 85 -13.84 -0.45 -15.81
C SER A 85 -13.60 0.99 -15.36
N PRO A 86 -12.45 1.58 -15.69
CA PRO A 86 -12.30 3.03 -15.51
C PRO A 86 -13.18 3.69 -16.55
N ALA A 87 -14.31 4.17 -16.09
CA ALA A 87 -15.26 4.82 -16.99
C ALA A 87 -14.69 6.13 -17.50
#